data_396f4f60c3bd4343e299be1b32c1f5f1
#
_entry.id   396f4f60c3bd4343e299be1b32c1f5f1
#
_cell.length_a   1.000
_cell.length_b   1.000
_cell.length_c   1.000
_cell.angle_alpha   90.00
_cell.angle_beta   90.00
_cell.angle_gamma   90.00
#
_symmetry.space_group_name_H-M   'P 1'
#
loop_
_entity.id
_entity.type
_entity.pdbx_description
1 polymer ?
#
loop_
_entity_poly.entity_id
_entity_poly.type
_entity_poly.pdbx_seq_one_letter_code
_entity_poly.pdbx_strand_id
1 'polypeptide(L)'
;MKCPNCGKHIGIEVPKCPACGHINPLAKKHNENIKKYDKRFRKTQDNVLTSAQKTEGVGIRGGIFAILVAVIVILAFVWGFVIAASEGETDEDRERDALKNKTKYSAQMRDHLEEGDYITFESFILQHNIPLNSEPYKEFQRLEYVANRYYTCVQLWEKIILHSDDPNYWDSSETDISNLCMYLDSFMEVYEYNVKVEKNEDIAAYMEDMNSDIRAMLRRYLQMTDNEVDEFLGYSQAKKAVAMEEILLREVPEDE
;
A
#
# COMPACT_ATOMS: atom_id res chain seq x y z
N MET A 1 4.76 -19.65 0.40
CA MET A 1 4.77 -20.01 1.82
C MET A 1 5.81 -21.08 2.13
N LYS A 2 6.26 -21.22 3.37
CA LYS A 2 7.17 -22.31 3.75
C LYS A 2 6.37 -23.58 4.08
N CYS A 3 6.85 -24.73 3.61
CA CYS A 3 6.26 -26.01 3.95
C CYS A 3 6.44 -26.28 5.47
N PRO A 4 5.37 -26.59 6.21
CA PRO A 4 5.47 -26.78 7.67
C PRO A 4 6.29 -28.02 8.08
N ASN A 5 6.53 -28.96 7.16
CA ASN A 5 7.27 -30.18 7.43
C ASN A 5 8.76 -30.10 7.10
N CYS A 6 9.14 -29.48 5.96
CA CYS A 6 10.53 -29.48 5.50
C CYS A 6 11.12 -28.07 5.29
N GLY A 7 10.37 -27.01 5.55
CA GLY A 7 10.83 -25.63 5.44
C GLY A 7 11.01 -25.08 4.00
N LYS A 8 10.92 -25.92 2.95
CA LYS A 8 11.04 -25.46 1.57
C LYS A 8 9.91 -24.53 1.18
N HIS A 9 10.23 -23.51 0.36
CA HIS A 9 9.23 -22.64 -0.23
C HIS A 9 8.34 -23.40 -1.23
N ILE A 10 7.02 -23.22 -1.10
CA ILE A 10 6.01 -23.79 -1.98
C ILE A 10 4.96 -22.72 -2.31
N GLY A 11 4.40 -22.76 -3.51
CA GLY A 11 3.25 -21.93 -3.87
C GLY A 11 2.02 -22.27 -3.01
N ILE A 12 1.20 -21.27 -2.73
CA ILE A 12 -0.02 -21.47 -1.92
C ILE A 12 -1.02 -22.40 -2.63
N GLU A 13 -1.00 -22.41 -3.95
CA GLU A 13 -1.85 -23.22 -4.84
C GLU A 13 -1.42 -24.69 -4.90
N VAL A 14 -0.20 -25.02 -4.52
CA VAL A 14 0.39 -26.35 -4.65
C VAL A 14 -0.16 -27.28 -3.56
N PRO A 15 -0.90 -28.36 -3.88
CA PRO A 15 -1.58 -29.19 -2.89
C PRO A 15 -0.65 -30.07 -2.07
N LYS A 16 0.52 -30.44 -2.61
CA LYS A 16 1.54 -31.25 -1.92
C LYS A 16 2.92 -30.67 -2.14
N CYS A 17 3.71 -30.61 -1.10
CA CYS A 17 5.10 -30.17 -1.19
C CYS A 17 5.89 -31.09 -2.12
N PRO A 18 6.52 -30.58 -3.19
CA PRO A 18 7.28 -31.39 -4.14
C PRO A 18 8.53 -32.03 -3.51
N ALA A 19 9.01 -31.50 -2.41
CA ALA A 19 10.23 -31.98 -1.74
C ALA A 19 9.97 -33.11 -0.73
N CYS A 20 8.85 -33.08 0.01
CA CYS A 20 8.58 -34.05 1.10
C CYS A 20 7.20 -34.69 1.05
N GLY A 21 6.37 -34.38 0.05
CA GLY A 21 5.03 -34.94 -0.10
C GLY A 21 3.99 -34.45 0.90
N HIS A 22 4.36 -33.59 1.87
CA HIS A 22 3.44 -33.08 2.88
C HIS A 22 2.29 -32.30 2.24
N ILE A 23 1.06 -32.53 2.74
CA ILE A 23 -0.15 -31.87 2.23
C ILE A 23 -0.17 -30.41 2.67
N ASN A 24 -0.39 -29.51 1.73
CA ASN A 24 -0.60 -28.10 2.01
C ASN A 24 -2.09 -27.83 2.35
N PRO A 25 -2.45 -27.60 3.61
CA PRO A 25 -3.85 -27.43 4.00
C PRO A 25 -4.49 -26.17 3.41
N LEU A 26 -3.68 -25.15 3.07
CA LEU A 26 -4.18 -23.89 2.50
C LEU A 26 -4.49 -24.02 1.01
N ALA A 27 -3.82 -24.93 0.28
CA ALA A 27 -4.00 -25.09 -1.17
C ALA A 27 -5.43 -25.49 -1.52
N LYS A 28 -6.06 -26.37 -0.74
CA LYS A 28 -7.44 -26.79 -0.99
C LYS A 28 -8.39 -25.59 -0.95
N LYS A 29 -8.35 -24.81 0.13
CA LYS A 29 -9.20 -23.62 0.32
C LYS A 29 -8.91 -22.54 -0.74
N HIS A 30 -7.64 -22.33 -1.06
CA HIS A 30 -7.22 -21.38 -2.10
C HIS A 30 -7.78 -21.78 -3.47
N ASN A 31 -7.58 -23.02 -3.88
CA ASN A 31 -8.05 -23.54 -5.19
C ASN A 31 -9.58 -23.58 -5.27
N GLU A 32 -10.28 -23.88 -4.18
CA GLU A 32 -11.75 -23.78 -4.13
C GLU A 32 -12.24 -22.33 -4.30
N ASN A 33 -11.56 -21.37 -3.68
CA ASN A 33 -11.87 -19.95 -3.86
C ASN A 33 -11.64 -19.50 -5.30
N ILE A 34 -10.50 -19.84 -5.91
CA ILE A 34 -10.20 -19.52 -7.32
C ILE A 34 -11.29 -20.09 -8.24
N LYS A 35 -11.67 -21.37 -8.08
CA LYS A 35 -12.76 -21.97 -8.86
C LYS A 35 -14.10 -21.25 -8.67
N LYS A 36 -14.39 -20.78 -7.46
CA LYS A 36 -15.63 -20.05 -7.15
C LYS A 36 -15.64 -18.67 -7.83
N TYR A 37 -14.48 -17.97 -7.86
CA TYR A 37 -14.32 -16.71 -8.58
C TYR A 37 -14.44 -16.88 -10.08
N ASP A 38 -13.77 -17.88 -10.66
CA ASP A 38 -13.85 -18.19 -12.09
C ASP A 38 -15.29 -18.50 -12.52
N LYS A 39 -16.02 -19.32 -11.75
CA LYS A 39 -17.43 -19.62 -12.01
C LYS A 39 -18.32 -18.36 -11.96
N ARG A 40 -18.07 -17.45 -11.01
CA ARG A 40 -18.80 -16.17 -10.92
C ARG A 40 -18.49 -15.28 -12.11
N PHE A 41 -17.22 -15.17 -12.46
CA PHE A 41 -16.76 -14.37 -13.60
C PHE A 41 -17.40 -14.84 -14.89
N ARG A 42 -17.33 -16.15 -15.21
CA ARG A 42 -17.97 -16.74 -16.40
C ARG A 42 -19.48 -16.48 -16.43
N LYS A 43 -20.17 -16.68 -15.30
CA LYS A 43 -21.60 -16.39 -15.21
C LYS A 43 -21.93 -14.92 -15.49
N THR A 44 -21.10 -13.99 -15.02
CA THR A 44 -21.28 -12.55 -15.31
C THR A 44 -21.01 -12.25 -16.77
N GLN A 45 -19.98 -12.85 -17.37
CA GLN A 45 -19.64 -12.72 -18.77
C GLN A 45 -20.77 -13.25 -19.68
N ASP A 46 -21.31 -14.44 -19.38
CA ASP A 46 -22.44 -15.02 -20.12
C ASP A 46 -23.70 -14.17 -20.02
N ASN A 47 -23.99 -13.59 -18.82
CA ASN A 47 -25.12 -12.69 -18.64
C ASN A 47 -24.98 -11.42 -19.48
N VAL A 48 -23.77 -10.84 -19.54
CA VAL A 48 -23.49 -9.63 -20.35
C VAL A 48 -23.64 -9.94 -21.84
N LEU A 49 -23.06 -11.05 -22.31
CA LEU A 49 -23.17 -11.48 -23.72
C LEU A 49 -24.62 -11.79 -24.11
N THR A 50 -25.36 -12.50 -23.25
CA THR A 50 -26.78 -12.83 -23.51
C THR A 50 -27.65 -11.57 -23.52
N SER A 51 -27.35 -10.59 -22.67
CA SER A 51 -28.04 -9.29 -22.64
C SER A 51 -27.74 -8.50 -23.92
N ALA A 52 -26.50 -8.49 -24.39
CA ALA A 52 -26.09 -7.85 -25.64
C ALA A 52 -26.77 -8.47 -26.86
N GLN A 53 -26.82 -9.81 -26.94
CA GLN A 53 -27.49 -10.54 -28.04
C GLN A 53 -29.02 -10.33 -28.06
N LYS A 54 -29.68 -10.22 -26.91
CA LYS A 54 -31.13 -9.91 -26.83
C LYS A 54 -31.48 -8.51 -27.33
N THR A 55 -30.51 -7.60 -27.37
CA THR A 55 -30.72 -6.20 -27.78
C THR A 55 -30.62 -6.00 -29.30
N GLU A 56 -30.10 -6.98 -30.04
CA GLU A 56 -29.99 -6.89 -31.51
C GLU A 56 -31.31 -7.04 -32.27
N GLY A 57 -32.40 -7.49 -31.61
CA GLY A 57 -33.67 -7.85 -32.25
C GLY A 57 -34.81 -6.79 -32.20
N VAL A 58 -34.62 -5.67 -31.52
CA VAL A 58 -35.71 -4.68 -31.37
C VAL A 58 -35.19 -3.31 -31.74
N GLY A 59 -35.92 -2.60 -32.63
CA GLY A 59 -35.61 -1.27 -33.18
C GLY A 59 -35.50 -0.14 -32.15
N ILE A 60 -34.74 -0.33 -31.10
CA ILE A 60 -34.62 0.56 -29.91
C ILE A 60 -33.31 1.38 -29.97
N ARG A 61 -32.64 1.44 -31.11
CA ARG A 61 -31.36 2.16 -31.24
C ARG A 61 -31.42 3.65 -30.79
N GLY A 62 -32.58 4.30 -30.98
CA GLY A 62 -32.77 5.69 -30.54
C GLY A 62 -33.02 5.82 -29.03
N GLY A 63 -33.79 4.89 -28.42
CA GLY A 63 -34.14 4.95 -27.01
C GLY A 63 -32.98 4.59 -26.07
N ILE A 64 -32.22 3.56 -26.42
CA ILE A 64 -31.02 3.16 -25.62
C ILE A 64 -29.95 4.25 -25.68
N PHE A 65 -29.73 4.85 -26.86
CA PHE A 65 -28.80 5.95 -27.02
C PHE A 65 -29.23 7.19 -26.20
N ALA A 66 -30.51 7.53 -26.19
CA ALA A 66 -31.04 8.61 -25.39
C ALA A 66 -30.93 8.34 -23.87
N ILE A 67 -31.13 7.09 -23.43
CA ILE A 67 -30.93 6.69 -22.02
C ILE A 67 -29.47 6.75 -21.64
N LEU A 68 -28.55 6.26 -22.50
CA LEU A 68 -27.11 6.32 -22.26
C LEU A 68 -26.62 7.78 -22.18
N VAL A 69 -27.08 8.66 -23.08
CA VAL A 69 -26.76 10.09 -23.03
C VAL A 69 -27.31 10.71 -21.76
N ALA A 70 -28.56 10.39 -21.35
CA ALA A 70 -29.12 10.90 -20.12
C ALA A 70 -28.34 10.42 -18.88
N VAL A 71 -27.92 9.15 -18.83
CA VAL A 71 -27.07 8.62 -17.75
C VAL A 71 -25.71 9.31 -17.72
N ILE A 72 -25.07 9.51 -18.86
CA ILE A 72 -23.78 10.24 -18.95
C ILE A 72 -23.96 11.69 -18.46
N VAL A 73 -25.03 12.36 -18.85
CA VAL A 73 -25.33 13.72 -18.40
C VAL A 73 -25.57 13.76 -16.90
N ILE A 74 -26.35 12.81 -16.35
CA ILE A 74 -26.57 12.71 -14.90
C ILE A 74 -25.26 12.43 -14.15
N LEU A 75 -24.44 11.51 -14.65
CA LEU A 75 -23.13 11.22 -14.06
C LEU A 75 -22.19 12.43 -14.13
N ALA A 76 -22.18 13.18 -15.23
CA ALA A 76 -21.42 14.42 -15.37
C ALA A 76 -21.93 15.50 -14.39
N PHE A 77 -23.24 15.63 -14.21
CA PHE A 77 -23.81 16.53 -13.20
C PHE A 77 -23.50 16.11 -11.76
N VAL A 78 -23.60 14.81 -11.45
CA VAL A 78 -23.24 14.27 -10.13
C VAL A 78 -21.74 14.48 -9.89
N TRP A 79 -20.87 14.22 -10.89
CA TRP A 79 -19.44 14.45 -10.79
C TRP A 79 -19.11 15.94 -10.68
N GLY A 80 -19.72 16.79 -11.47
CA GLY A 80 -19.59 18.24 -11.34
C GLY A 80 -20.04 18.76 -9.98
N PHE A 81 -21.12 18.21 -9.43
CA PHE A 81 -21.60 18.54 -8.08
C PHE A 81 -20.65 18.03 -6.98
N VAL A 82 -20.11 16.80 -7.15
CA VAL A 82 -19.11 16.24 -6.23
C VAL A 82 -17.82 17.05 -6.28
N ILE A 83 -17.33 17.44 -7.47
CA ILE A 83 -16.17 18.32 -7.64
C ILE A 83 -16.44 19.69 -7.02
N ALA A 84 -17.57 20.32 -7.34
CA ALA A 84 -17.94 21.62 -6.76
C ALA A 84 -18.15 21.59 -5.25
N ALA A 85 -18.61 20.45 -4.71
CA ALA A 85 -18.71 20.23 -3.26
C ALA A 85 -17.34 19.93 -2.61
N SER A 86 -16.38 19.35 -3.36
CA SER A 86 -15.03 19.07 -2.89
C SER A 86 -14.06 20.28 -3.08
N GLU A 87 -14.32 21.17 -4.05
CA GLU A 87 -13.56 22.40 -4.22
C GLU A 87 -13.83 23.46 -3.12
N GLY A 88 -14.73 23.16 -2.18
CA GLY A 88 -15.13 24.07 -1.11
C GLY A 88 -14.49 23.81 0.26
N GLU A 89 -13.85 22.63 0.46
CA GLU A 89 -13.29 22.32 1.79
C GLU A 89 -11.84 22.77 1.84
N THR A 90 -11.61 23.94 2.44
CA THR A 90 -10.26 24.46 2.66
C THR A 90 -9.55 23.69 3.77
N ASP A 91 -8.22 23.82 3.85
CA ASP A 91 -7.43 23.25 4.95
C ASP A 91 -7.95 23.77 6.32
N GLU A 92 -8.40 25.02 6.37
CA GLU A 92 -8.98 25.62 7.57
C GLU A 92 -10.32 24.97 7.94
N ASP A 93 -11.15 24.57 6.97
CA ASP A 93 -12.41 23.88 7.23
C ASP A 93 -12.17 22.48 7.76
N ARG A 94 -11.20 21.76 7.22
CA ARG A 94 -10.77 20.43 7.69
C ARG A 94 -10.21 20.48 9.10
N GLU A 95 -9.33 21.45 9.39
CA GLU A 95 -8.79 21.68 10.74
C GLU A 95 -9.91 22.00 11.73
N ARG A 96 -10.87 22.86 11.34
CA ARG A 96 -12.02 23.21 12.17
C ARG A 96 -12.91 21.99 12.44
N ASP A 97 -13.13 21.13 11.44
CA ASP A 97 -13.85 19.88 11.62
C ASP A 97 -13.10 18.92 12.55
N ALA A 98 -11.80 18.82 12.42
CA ALA A 98 -10.95 18.02 13.30
C ALA A 98 -11.07 18.50 14.76
N LEU A 99 -10.99 19.80 15.02
CA LEU A 99 -11.17 20.36 16.35
C LEU A 99 -12.56 20.14 16.93
N LYS A 100 -13.60 20.15 16.10
CA LYS A 100 -14.97 19.86 16.49
C LYS A 100 -15.19 18.39 16.84
N ASN A 101 -14.55 17.49 16.10
CA ASN A 101 -14.66 16.04 16.24
C ASN A 101 -13.51 15.42 17.04
N LYS A 102 -12.77 16.20 17.80
CA LYS A 102 -11.50 15.83 18.43
C LYS A 102 -11.53 14.51 19.20
N THR A 103 -12.57 14.23 19.97
CA THR A 103 -12.69 12.97 20.73
C THR A 103 -12.84 11.75 19.82
N LYS A 104 -13.64 11.90 18.75
CA LYS A 104 -13.84 10.82 17.78
C LYS A 104 -12.55 10.56 17.00
N TYR A 105 -11.92 11.61 16.49
CA TYR A 105 -10.74 11.48 15.63
C TYR A 105 -9.52 10.99 16.41
N SER A 106 -9.30 11.45 17.66
CA SER A 106 -8.23 10.90 18.48
C SER A 106 -8.44 9.43 18.85
N ALA A 107 -9.69 8.98 19.03
CA ALA A 107 -9.99 7.56 19.22
C ALA A 107 -9.66 6.75 17.95
N GLN A 108 -10.08 7.20 16.76
CA GLN A 108 -9.76 6.54 15.49
C GLN A 108 -8.25 6.47 15.25
N MET A 109 -7.51 7.53 15.56
CA MET A 109 -6.05 7.53 15.45
C MET A 109 -5.41 6.48 16.35
N ARG A 110 -5.91 6.32 17.61
CA ARG A 110 -5.45 5.23 18.49
C ARG A 110 -5.78 3.85 17.95
N ASP A 111 -7.01 3.66 17.42
CA ASP A 111 -7.43 2.39 16.85
C ASP A 111 -6.48 1.99 15.71
N HIS A 112 -6.13 2.91 14.80
CA HIS A 112 -5.16 2.64 13.72
C HIS A 112 -3.78 2.26 14.25
N LEU A 113 -3.32 2.91 15.31
CA LEU A 113 -2.03 2.58 15.94
C LEU A 113 -2.06 1.22 16.64
N GLU A 114 -3.14 0.89 17.34
CA GLU A 114 -3.31 -0.40 18.01
C GLU A 114 -3.42 -1.56 16.99
N GLU A 115 -3.97 -1.29 15.81
CA GLU A 115 -4.05 -2.24 14.70
C GLU A 115 -2.73 -2.37 13.91
N GLY A 116 -1.74 -1.50 14.17
CA GLY A 116 -0.49 -1.44 13.40
C GLY A 116 -0.67 -0.85 12.00
N ASP A 117 -1.78 -0.16 11.75
CA ASP A 117 -2.09 0.45 10.45
C ASP A 117 -1.56 1.89 10.37
N TYR A 118 -0.23 2.01 10.34
CA TYR A 118 0.48 3.30 10.30
C TYR A 118 0.24 4.09 9.01
N ILE A 119 -0.07 3.39 7.92
CA ILE A 119 -0.41 4.00 6.63
C ILE A 119 -1.74 4.74 6.74
N THR A 120 -2.75 4.09 7.28
CA THR A 120 -4.07 4.72 7.48
C THR A 120 -4.00 5.80 8.56
N PHE A 121 -3.20 5.60 9.61
CA PHE A 121 -2.95 6.63 10.64
C PHE A 121 -2.43 7.93 10.01
N GLU A 122 -1.36 7.86 9.20
CA GLU A 122 -0.79 9.03 8.54
C GLU A 122 -1.73 9.62 7.50
N SER A 123 -2.35 8.78 6.67
CA SER A 123 -3.35 9.22 5.68
C SER A 123 -4.52 9.94 6.33
N PHE A 124 -4.97 9.49 7.51
CA PHE A 124 -6.04 10.12 8.27
C PHE A 124 -5.65 11.52 8.75
N ILE A 125 -4.42 11.68 9.25
CA ILE A 125 -3.89 12.99 9.66
C ILE A 125 -3.87 13.96 8.49
N LEU A 126 -3.33 13.53 7.35
CA LEU A 126 -3.24 14.34 6.14
C LEU A 126 -4.62 14.70 5.57
N GLN A 127 -5.52 13.72 5.50
CA GLN A 127 -6.87 13.90 4.95
C GLN A 127 -7.69 14.90 5.76
N HIS A 128 -7.60 14.85 7.08
CA HIS A 128 -8.39 15.69 7.98
C HIS A 128 -7.67 16.94 8.43
N ASN A 129 -6.44 17.17 7.96
CA ASN A 129 -5.58 18.28 8.38
C ASN A 129 -5.54 18.42 9.91
N ILE A 130 -5.21 17.30 10.60
CA ILE A 130 -5.26 17.21 12.07
C ILE A 130 -4.26 18.18 12.70
N PRO A 131 -4.69 19.11 13.58
CA PRO A 131 -3.80 20.07 14.23
C PRO A 131 -3.05 19.43 15.41
N LEU A 132 -1.95 18.73 15.13
CA LEU A 132 -1.15 17.98 16.10
C LEU A 132 -0.53 18.83 17.23
N ASN A 133 -0.55 20.15 17.12
CA ASN A 133 -0.14 21.07 18.15
C ASN A 133 -1.24 21.38 19.19
N SER A 134 -2.46 20.90 18.93
CA SER A 134 -3.66 21.15 19.76
C SER A 134 -4.05 19.92 20.56
N GLU A 135 -4.60 20.12 21.77
CA GLU A 135 -5.19 19.02 22.56
C GLU A 135 -6.51 18.54 21.94
N PRO A 136 -6.77 17.21 21.84
CA PRO A 136 -5.99 16.10 22.42
C PRO A 136 -4.96 15.49 21.45
N TYR A 137 -4.71 16.06 20.29
CA TYR A 137 -3.86 15.48 19.24
C TYR A 137 -2.36 15.55 19.52
N LYS A 138 -1.97 16.40 20.49
CA LYS A 138 -0.57 16.63 20.83
C LYS A 138 0.19 15.36 21.23
N GLU A 139 -0.51 14.36 21.79
CA GLU A 139 0.07 13.07 22.15
C GLU A 139 0.62 12.30 20.92
N PHE A 140 0.04 12.50 19.73
CA PHE A 140 0.44 11.83 18.51
C PHE A 140 1.60 12.53 17.77
N GLN A 141 1.95 13.75 18.12
CA GLN A 141 2.90 14.58 17.37
C GLN A 141 4.27 13.94 17.18
N ARG A 142 4.78 13.24 18.19
CA ARG A 142 6.07 12.55 18.08
C ARG A 142 6.00 11.32 17.20
N LEU A 143 4.91 10.58 17.31
CA LEU A 143 4.71 9.37 16.55
C LEU A 143 4.43 9.67 15.08
N GLU A 144 3.62 10.70 14.81
CA GLU A 144 3.38 11.18 13.44
C GLU A 144 4.68 11.52 12.72
N TYR A 145 5.60 12.20 13.38
CA TYR A 145 6.88 12.56 12.78
C TYR A 145 7.67 11.34 12.27
N VAL A 146 7.53 10.18 12.90
CA VAL A 146 8.12 8.90 12.46
C VAL A 146 7.24 8.21 11.44
N ALA A 147 5.93 8.15 11.69
CA ALA A 147 4.94 7.52 10.82
C ALA A 147 4.92 8.17 9.43
N ASN A 148 5.11 9.49 9.34
CA ASN A 148 5.22 10.21 8.07
C ASN A 148 6.42 9.74 7.23
N ARG A 149 7.56 9.47 7.85
CA ARG A 149 8.74 8.95 7.14
C ARG A 149 8.52 7.51 6.69
N TYR A 150 7.97 6.69 7.55
CA TYR A 150 7.57 5.33 7.23
C TYR A 150 6.57 5.32 6.05
N TYR A 151 5.51 6.09 6.14
CA TYR A 151 4.51 6.26 5.09
C TYR A 151 5.13 6.66 3.75
N THR A 152 6.03 7.65 3.76
CA THR A 152 6.71 8.09 2.55
C THR A 152 7.64 7.00 1.98
N CYS A 153 8.33 6.24 2.83
CA CYS A 153 9.11 5.08 2.39
C CYS A 153 8.20 4.05 1.70
N VAL A 154 7.06 3.72 2.29
CA VAL A 154 6.12 2.73 1.72
C VAL A 154 5.57 3.23 0.38
N GLN A 155 5.16 4.48 0.28
CA GLN A 155 4.65 5.06 -0.98
C GLN A 155 5.69 5.06 -2.11
N LEU A 156 6.93 5.45 -1.80
CA LEU A 156 8.01 5.43 -2.79
C LEU A 156 8.34 4.00 -3.21
N TRP A 157 8.33 3.08 -2.26
CA TRP A 157 8.55 1.66 -2.51
C TRP A 157 7.46 1.07 -3.40
N GLU A 158 6.20 1.35 -3.09
CA GLU A 158 5.06 0.95 -3.90
C GLU A 158 5.18 1.50 -5.33
N LYS A 159 5.51 2.78 -5.48
CA LYS A 159 5.72 3.42 -6.78
C LYS A 159 6.81 2.72 -7.59
N ILE A 160 7.96 2.44 -6.99
CA ILE A 160 9.09 1.75 -7.65
C ILE A 160 8.67 0.35 -8.08
N ILE A 161 8.00 -0.42 -7.22
CA ILE A 161 7.59 -1.80 -7.53
C ILE A 161 6.50 -1.86 -8.60
N LEU A 162 5.50 -0.97 -8.55
CA LEU A 162 4.41 -0.95 -9.53
C LEU A 162 4.87 -0.58 -10.93
N HIS A 163 6.01 0.11 -11.07
CA HIS A 163 6.55 0.55 -12.36
C HIS A 163 7.83 -0.20 -12.74
N SER A 164 8.21 -1.24 -11.99
CA SER A 164 9.46 -1.98 -12.23
C SER A 164 9.55 -2.63 -13.61
N ASP A 165 8.39 -2.94 -14.22
CA ASP A 165 8.31 -3.55 -15.55
C ASP A 165 8.23 -2.52 -16.69
N ASP A 166 8.21 -1.21 -16.40
CA ASP A 166 8.16 -0.14 -17.40
C ASP A 166 9.56 0.41 -17.71
N PRO A 167 10.14 0.13 -18.90
CA PRO A 167 11.45 0.64 -19.26
C PRO A 167 11.56 2.17 -19.25
N ASN A 168 10.46 2.88 -19.57
CA ASN A 168 10.47 4.34 -19.58
C ASN A 168 10.49 4.92 -18.15
N TYR A 169 9.99 4.17 -17.18
CA TYR A 169 10.06 4.57 -15.77
C TYR A 169 11.52 4.59 -15.29
N TRP A 170 12.33 3.63 -15.67
CA TRP A 170 13.73 3.54 -15.25
C TRP A 170 14.59 4.68 -15.75
N ASP A 171 14.26 5.29 -16.88
CA ASP A 171 14.95 6.50 -17.37
C ASP A 171 14.74 7.72 -16.45
N SER A 172 13.73 7.70 -15.57
CA SER A 172 13.39 8.77 -14.64
C SER A 172 13.36 8.37 -13.16
N SER A 173 13.61 7.09 -12.85
CA SER A 173 13.46 6.51 -11.49
C SER A 173 14.58 6.86 -10.53
N GLU A 174 15.73 7.34 -11.00
CA GLU A 174 16.88 7.73 -10.17
C GLU A 174 16.45 8.65 -9.01
N THR A 175 15.54 9.59 -9.28
CA THR A 175 15.00 10.49 -8.26
C THR A 175 14.17 9.74 -7.21
N ASP A 176 13.35 8.77 -7.60
CA ASP A 176 12.48 8.01 -6.66
C ASP A 176 13.33 7.10 -5.76
N ILE A 177 14.33 6.43 -6.32
CA ILE A 177 15.27 5.60 -5.56
C ILE A 177 16.11 6.46 -4.60
N SER A 178 16.62 7.59 -5.07
CA SER A 178 17.37 8.53 -4.24
C SER A 178 16.52 9.08 -3.09
N ASN A 179 15.26 9.43 -3.36
CA ASN A 179 14.31 9.88 -2.35
C ASN A 179 14.00 8.76 -1.35
N LEU A 180 13.76 7.54 -1.81
CA LEU A 180 13.53 6.40 -0.92
C LEU A 180 14.71 6.20 0.03
N CYS A 181 15.95 6.23 -0.48
CA CYS A 181 17.15 6.11 0.35
C CYS A 181 17.26 7.25 1.37
N MET A 182 16.91 8.47 0.99
CA MET A 182 16.89 9.64 1.88
C MET A 182 15.85 9.46 3.01
N TYR A 183 14.65 8.99 2.69
CA TYR A 183 13.61 8.77 3.70
C TYR A 183 13.91 7.56 4.59
N LEU A 184 14.55 6.51 4.05
CA LEU A 184 15.07 5.40 4.86
C LEU A 184 16.10 5.89 5.87
N ASP A 185 17.06 6.72 5.45
CA ASP A 185 18.05 7.32 6.36
C ASP A 185 17.38 8.18 7.43
N SER A 186 16.44 9.03 7.02
CA SER A 186 15.69 9.89 7.94
C SER A 186 14.85 9.09 8.95
N PHE A 187 14.22 7.99 8.49
CA PHE A 187 13.50 7.10 9.40
C PHE A 187 14.45 6.43 10.40
N MET A 188 15.56 5.88 9.93
CA MET A 188 16.53 5.19 10.78
C MET A 188 17.17 6.13 11.81
N GLU A 189 17.47 7.36 11.43
CA GLU A 189 17.99 8.38 12.36
C GLU A 189 17.01 8.66 13.48
N VAL A 190 15.74 8.89 13.13
CA VAL A 190 14.69 9.16 14.11
C VAL A 190 14.40 7.95 15.00
N TYR A 191 14.35 6.76 14.41
CA TYR A 191 14.20 5.50 15.12
C TYR A 191 15.34 5.30 16.13
N GLU A 192 16.59 5.42 15.73
CA GLU A 192 17.73 5.24 16.61
C GLU A 192 17.75 6.26 17.74
N TYR A 193 17.44 7.52 17.43
CA TYR A 193 17.40 8.57 18.43
C TYR A 193 16.34 8.28 19.51
N ASN A 194 15.12 7.96 19.12
CA ASN A 194 14.03 7.75 20.07
C ASN A 194 14.13 6.44 20.84
N VAL A 195 14.52 5.35 20.20
CA VAL A 195 14.57 4.01 20.81
C VAL A 195 15.86 3.82 21.60
N LYS A 196 17.02 4.21 21.04
CA LYS A 196 18.33 3.93 21.63
C LYS A 196 18.84 5.04 22.54
N VAL A 197 18.55 6.31 22.23
CA VAL A 197 19.08 7.47 22.97
C VAL A 197 18.08 7.98 24.01
N GLU A 198 16.91 8.41 23.57
CA GLU A 198 15.89 8.95 24.49
C GLU A 198 15.09 7.87 25.24
N LYS A 199 15.01 6.65 24.68
CA LYS A 199 14.25 5.51 25.25
C LYS A 199 12.79 5.88 25.51
N ASN A 200 12.13 6.45 24.52
CA ASN A 200 10.73 6.83 24.57
C ASN A 200 9.83 5.58 24.57
N GLU A 201 9.60 5.00 25.74
CA GLU A 201 8.85 3.75 25.91
C GLU A 201 7.44 3.82 25.31
N ASP A 202 6.79 5.00 25.36
CA ASP A 202 5.42 5.22 24.88
C ASP A 202 5.24 4.98 23.39
N ILE A 203 6.30 5.20 22.58
CA ILE A 203 6.26 5.06 21.12
C ILE A 203 7.21 3.99 20.59
N ALA A 204 8.07 3.44 21.46
CA ALA A 204 9.10 2.48 21.06
C ALA A 204 8.52 1.26 20.37
N ALA A 205 7.40 0.71 20.88
CA ALA A 205 6.77 -0.48 20.30
C ALA A 205 6.29 -0.22 18.85
N TYR A 206 5.66 0.91 18.59
CA TYR A 206 5.22 1.30 17.25
C TYR A 206 6.41 1.52 16.30
N MET A 207 7.49 2.10 16.80
CA MET A 207 8.70 2.33 16.00
C MET A 207 9.44 1.03 15.66
N GLU A 208 9.49 0.08 16.59
CA GLU A 208 10.04 -1.27 16.35
C GLU A 208 9.24 -2.02 15.28
N ASP A 209 7.92 -1.89 15.32
CA ASP A 209 7.03 -2.51 14.35
C ASP A 209 7.25 -1.93 12.95
N MET A 210 7.23 -0.59 12.80
CA MET A 210 7.56 0.08 11.53
C MET A 210 8.98 -0.29 11.01
N ASN A 211 9.97 -0.40 11.89
CA ASN A 211 11.33 -0.82 11.52
C ASN A 211 11.35 -2.28 11.06
N SER A 212 10.58 -3.16 11.70
CA SER A 212 10.42 -4.55 11.29
C SER A 212 9.82 -4.65 9.89
N ASP A 213 8.82 -3.82 9.58
CA ASP A 213 8.20 -3.77 8.26
C ASP A 213 9.15 -3.27 7.18
N ILE A 214 9.89 -2.19 7.43
CA ILE A 214 10.92 -1.71 6.49
C ILE A 214 11.93 -2.82 6.20
N ARG A 215 12.42 -3.51 7.23
CA ARG A 215 13.35 -4.64 7.06
C ARG A 215 12.72 -5.79 6.29
N ALA A 216 11.44 -6.08 6.51
CA ALA A 216 10.70 -7.09 5.76
C ALA A 216 10.55 -6.71 4.27
N MET A 217 10.34 -5.43 3.97
CA MET A 217 10.30 -4.93 2.60
C MET A 217 11.67 -5.10 1.90
N LEU A 218 12.76 -4.71 2.54
CA LEU A 218 14.11 -4.89 2.00
C LEU A 218 14.43 -6.38 1.72
N ARG A 219 14.10 -7.26 2.67
CA ARG A 219 14.27 -8.72 2.46
C ARG A 219 13.43 -9.24 1.30
N ARG A 220 12.21 -8.78 1.19
CA ARG A 220 11.27 -9.31 0.20
C ARG A 220 11.60 -8.83 -1.21
N TYR A 221 11.83 -7.54 -1.39
CA TYR A 221 11.92 -6.92 -2.70
C TYR A 221 13.36 -6.86 -3.22
N LEU A 222 14.35 -6.68 -2.33
CA LEU A 222 15.76 -6.73 -2.69
C LEU A 222 16.39 -8.11 -2.45
N GLN A 223 15.59 -9.09 -2.00
CA GLN A 223 16.02 -10.48 -1.74
C GLN A 223 17.22 -10.58 -0.78
N MET A 224 17.35 -9.61 0.13
CA MET A 224 18.41 -9.52 1.11
C MET A 224 18.21 -10.51 2.26
N THR A 225 19.29 -11.06 2.79
CA THR A 225 19.32 -11.71 4.11
C THR A 225 19.30 -10.67 5.22
N ASP A 226 19.05 -11.09 6.47
CA ASP A 226 19.05 -10.17 7.62
C ASP A 226 20.39 -9.43 7.78
N ASN A 227 21.52 -10.10 7.55
CA ASN A 227 22.85 -9.49 7.62
C ASN A 227 23.07 -8.45 6.49
N GLU A 228 22.58 -8.75 5.29
CA GLU A 228 22.66 -7.81 4.16
C GLU A 228 21.78 -6.59 4.38
N VAL A 229 20.61 -6.74 5.03
CA VAL A 229 19.76 -5.61 5.44
C VAL A 229 20.49 -4.72 6.45
N ASP A 230 21.14 -5.29 7.46
CA ASP A 230 21.92 -4.53 8.43
C ASP A 230 23.07 -3.76 7.76
N GLU A 231 23.79 -4.41 6.86
CA GLU A 231 24.88 -3.78 6.10
C GLU A 231 24.35 -2.66 5.19
N PHE A 232 23.27 -2.93 4.44
CA PHE A 232 22.61 -1.97 3.55
C PHE A 232 22.13 -0.72 4.29
N LEU A 233 21.46 -0.88 5.44
CA LEU A 233 21.01 0.24 6.25
C LEU A 233 22.17 1.10 6.76
N GLY A 234 23.35 0.52 6.94
CA GLY A 234 24.59 1.22 7.31
C GLY A 234 25.31 1.93 6.15
N TYR A 235 24.89 1.76 4.89
CA TYR A 235 25.51 2.44 3.75
C TYR A 235 25.17 3.94 3.74
N SER A 236 26.00 4.74 3.06
CA SER A 236 25.63 6.11 2.71
C SER A 236 24.46 6.10 1.71
N GLN A 237 23.68 7.18 1.69
CA GLN A 237 22.54 7.33 0.77
C GLN A 237 22.90 6.99 -0.69
N ALA A 238 24.00 7.55 -1.20
CA ALA A 238 24.46 7.27 -2.57
C ALA A 238 24.80 5.78 -2.78
N LYS A 239 25.42 5.11 -1.81
CA LYS A 239 25.73 3.69 -1.90
C LYS A 239 24.46 2.83 -1.83
N LYS A 240 23.46 3.23 -1.03
CA LYS A 240 22.13 2.59 -1.01
C LYS A 240 21.46 2.67 -2.37
N ALA A 241 21.43 3.87 -2.98
CA ALA A 241 20.80 4.09 -4.27
C ALA A 241 21.44 3.19 -5.35
N VAL A 242 22.76 3.18 -5.47
CA VAL A 242 23.46 2.31 -6.43
C VAL A 242 23.16 0.83 -6.18
N ALA A 243 23.19 0.37 -4.92
CA ALA A 243 22.92 -1.02 -4.58
C ALA A 243 21.46 -1.42 -4.91
N MET A 244 20.49 -0.51 -4.70
CA MET A 244 19.10 -0.74 -5.08
C MET A 244 18.93 -0.82 -6.59
N GLU A 245 19.52 0.10 -7.35
CA GLU A 245 19.48 0.09 -8.81
C GLU A 245 20.06 -1.20 -9.37
N GLU A 246 21.22 -1.62 -8.90
CA GLU A 246 21.89 -2.87 -9.33
C GLU A 246 21.00 -4.11 -9.11
N ILE A 247 20.21 -4.12 -8.03
CA ILE A 247 19.31 -5.25 -7.71
C ILE A 247 18.04 -5.19 -8.54
N LEU A 248 17.43 -4.01 -8.64
CA LEU A 248 16.14 -3.82 -9.30
C LEU A 248 16.24 -3.87 -10.83
N LEU A 249 17.38 -3.41 -11.40
CA LEU A 249 17.64 -3.45 -12.84
C LEU A 249 18.33 -4.75 -13.28
N ARG A 250 18.60 -5.67 -12.36
CA ARG A 250 19.16 -6.96 -12.72
C ARG A 250 18.13 -7.72 -13.56
N GLU A 251 18.41 -7.85 -14.85
CA GLU A 251 17.60 -8.71 -15.75
C GLU A 251 17.44 -10.08 -15.09
N VAL A 252 16.21 -10.49 -14.87
CA VAL A 252 15.93 -11.88 -14.51
C VAL A 252 16.43 -12.72 -15.67
N PRO A 253 17.38 -13.66 -15.48
CA PRO A 253 17.80 -14.53 -16.57
C PRO A 253 16.53 -15.17 -17.15
N GLU A 254 16.31 -15.01 -18.46
CA GLU A 254 15.30 -15.82 -19.16
C GLU A 254 15.72 -17.27 -18.92
N ASP A 255 14.93 -18.00 -18.12
CA ASP A 255 15.15 -19.43 -17.91
C ASP A 255 15.10 -20.11 -19.27
N GLU A 256 16.26 -20.65 -19.71
CA GLU A 256 16.40 -21.50 -20.89
C GLU A 256 15.59 -22.82 -20.77
#